data_751dd7681f07fe416c0ec6fdbeb10e03
#
_entry.id   751dd7681f07fe416c0ec6fdbeb10e03
#
_cell.length_a   1.000
_cell.length_b   1.000
_cell.length_c   1.000
_cell.angle_alpha   90.00
_cell.angle_beta   90.00
_cell.angle_gamma   90.00
#
_symmetry.space_group_name_H-M   'P 1'
#
loop_
_entity.id
_entity.type
_entity.pdbx_description
1 polymer ?
#
loop_
_entity_poly.entity_id
_entity_poly.type
_entity_poly.pdbx_seq_one_letter_code
_entity_poly.pdbx_strand_id
1 'polypeptide(L)'
;HNYHETEVFGANLNATTQWKLGRTSMGVEFRNEGVRSNVLGKPMKEPQDVPFEKEGQYLKSDNRSNISYFLEHNVLLRRFTLSVGVLANYNSALNEGIHFYPGIDASYRIGDNFRLYGSWNRALRMPTFTDLYYEGKTNKGNPDLKPEESEAFEVGLKYNTYFLRAHIAGFYRKGKNMIDWVKEKPEDIWESQNLTKVDNLGFETNLSLLPRELGNERFFIRKIELGYAFIHQDKDSEGYISNYALDYLKHKFTAQLSHSIWKGFSATWYVRWQDRAGSYTKYENLKPAYEEPYAPYCLVDMKVNWEYQRLNLYAELNNLLNSTYYDLGNIPQPGIWFKAGFRYSFKY
;
A
#
# COMPACT_ATOMS: atom_id res chain seq x y z
N HIS A 1 22.53 18.51 10.05
CA HIS A 1 22.15 17.48 9.07
C HIS A 1 21.96 16.12 9.74
N ASN A 2 21.03 15.32 9.22
CA ASN A 2 20.86 13.93 9.63
C ASN A 2 21.60 13.07 8.60
N TYR A 3 22.55 12.26 9.07
CA TYR A 3 23.30 11.32 8.24
C TYR A 3 22.83 9.91 8.56
N HIS A 4 22.40 9.18 7.54
CA HIS A 4 21.93 7.80 7.66
C HIS A 4 22.52 6.95 6.54
N GLU A 5 23.05 5.82 6.91
CA GLU A 5 23.44 4.75 5.99
C GLU A 5 22.72 3.49 6.40
N THR A 6 22.00 2.88 5.46
CA THR A 6 21.29 1.62 5.70
C THR A 6 21.90 0.55 4.81
N GLU A 7 22.32 -0.54 5.41
CA GLU A 7 22.84 -1.71 4.71
C GLU A 7 21.83 -2.85 4.83
N VAL A 8 21.50 -3.48 3.72
CA VAL A 8 20.66 -4.68 3.69
C VAL A 8 21.33 -5.71 2.82
N PHE A 9 21.58 -6.89 3.38
CA PHE A 9 22.03 -8.03 2.59
C PHE A 9 21.23 -9.28 2.97
N GLY A 10 21.13 -10.21 2.05
CA GLY A 10 20.37 -11.42 2.30
C GLY A 10 20.60 -12.47 1.23
N ALA A 11 20.10 -13.66 1.53
CA ALA A 11 20.09 -14.80 0.63
C ALA A 11 18.79 -15.56 0.80
N ASN A 12 18.29 -16.14 -0.29
CA ASN A 12 17.13 -17.02 -0.24
C ASN A 12 17.39 -18.31 -1.03
N LEU A 13 16.81 -19.39 -0.54
CA LEU A 13 16.79 -20.69 -1.21
C LEU A 13 15.37 -21.19 -1.25
N ASN A 14 14.86 -21.47 -2.45
CA ASN A 14 13.49 -21.93 -2.66
C ASN A 14 13.49 -23.22 -3.45
N ALA A 15 12.62 -24.16 -3.07
CA ALA A 15 12.38 -25.40 -3.76
C ALA A 15 10.87 -25.58 -4.01
N THR A 16 10.53 -26.05 -5.19
CA THR A 16 9.14 -26.35 -5.56
C THR A 16 9.09 -27.74 -6.20
N THR A 17 8.16 -28.55 -5.75
CA THR A 17 7.89 -29.86 -6.33
C THR A 17 6.42 -30.00 -6.69
N GLN A 18 6.14 -30.66 -7.80
CA GLN A 18 4.78 -30.98 -8.23
C GLN A 18 4.58 -32.48 -8.17
N TRP A 19 3.48 -32.91 -7.60
CA TRP A 19 3.13 -34.30 -7.41
C TRP A 19 1.62 -34.51 -7.48
N LYS A 20 1.14 -35.78 -7.23
CA LYS A 20 -0.28 -36.12 -7.47
C LYS A 20 -1.30 -35.28 -6.68
N LEU A 21 -0.94 -34.81 -5.48
CA LEU A 21 -1.82 -34.01 -4.62
C LEU A 21 -1.72 -32.51 -4.88
N GLY A 22 -0.81 -32.06 -5.76
CA GLY A 22 -0.66 -30.64 -6.08
C GLY A 22 0.80 -30.20 -6.12
N ARG A 23 1.05 -28.95 -5.72
CA ARG A 23 2.37 -28.32 -5.70
C ARG A 23 2.76 -27.93 -4.29
N THR A 24 3.92 -28.38 -3.85
CA THR A 24 4.52 -27.96 -2.56
C THR A 24 5.70 -27.07 -2.83
N SER A 25 5.73 -25.92 -2.16
CA SER A 25 6.85 -24.97 -2.18
C SER A 25 7.37 -24.77 -0.77
N MET A 26 8.68 -24.73 -0.61
CA MET A 26 9.34 -24.44 0.65
C MET A 26 10.57 -23.58 0.41
N GLY A 27 10.96 -22.85 1.40
CA GLY A 27 12.18 -22.06 1.30
C GLY A 27 12.65 -21.51 2.63
N VAL A 28 13.86 -20.98 2.58
CA VAL A 28 14.48 -20.23 3.67
C VAL A 28 15.00 -18.92 3.12
N GLU A 29 14.78 -17.85 3.87
CA GLU A 29 15.32 -16.53 3.62
C GLU A 29 16.07 -16.06 4.84
N PHE A 30 17.28 -15.58 4.62
CA PHE A 30 18.07 -14.84 5.58
C PHE A 30 18.19 -13.39 5.11
N ARG A 31 17.92 -12.44 5.99
CA ARG A 31 18.07 -11.01 5.76
C ARG A 31 18.67 -10.33 6.98
N ASN A 32 19.72 -9.58 6.75
CA ASN A 32 20.32 -8.72 7.75
C ASN A 32 20.09 -7.26 7.36
N GLU A 33 19.67 -6.46 8.32
CA GLU A 33 19.43 -5.02 8.17
C GLU A 33 20.24 -4.29 9.21
N GLY A 34 21.04 -3.33 8.75
CA GLY A 34 21.86 -2.48 9.59
C GLY A 34 21.61 -1.01 9.32
N VAL A 35 21.76 -0.18 10.35
CA VAL A 35 21.78 1.28 10.24
C VAL A 35 23.00 1.83 10.94
N ARG A 36 23.70 2.78 10.28
CA ARG A 36 24.67 3.69 10.89
C ARG A 36 24.16 5.11 10.74
N SER A 37 24.19 5.87 11.82
CA SER A 37 23.56 7.19 11.83
C SER A 37 24.16 8.09 12.90
N ASN A 38 23.96 9.38 12.75
CA ASN A 38 24.20 10.33 13.83
C ASN A 38 23.04 10.44 14.83
N VAL A 39 21.83 9.92 14.47
CA VAL A 39 20.62 10.02 15.31
C VAL A 39 19.91 8.69 15.54
N LEU A 40 20.01 7.70 14.64
CA LEU A 40 19.32 6.42 14.73
C LEU A 40 20.24 5.30 15.23
N GLY A 41 19.77 4.51 16.19
CA GLY A 41 20.47 3.35 16.74
C GLY A 41 20.97 3.55 18.15
N LYS A 42 21.77 2.59 18.62
CA LYS A 42 22.47 2.60 19.89
C LYS A 42 23.83 3.29 19.76
N PRO A 43 24.35 3.95 20.82
CA PRO A 43 25.66 4.59 20.77
C PRO A 43 26.77 3.63 20.32
N MET A 44 27.57 4.06 19.37
CA MET A 44 28.77 3.33 18.92
C MET A 44 29.92 3.55 19.90
N LYS A 45 30.79 2.54 20.04
CA LYS A 45 32.03 2.68 20.84
C LYS A 45 33.00 3.66 20.20
N GLU A 46 33.09 3.62 18.88
CA GLU A 46 33.96 4.48 18.06
C GLU A 46 33.12 5.12 16.96
N PRO A 47 33.03 6.45 16.91
CA PRO A 47 32.41 7.17 15.80
C PRO A 47 33.06 6.84 14.47
N GLN A 48 32.28 6.83 13.38
CA GLN A 48 32.77 6.60 12.02
C GLN A 48 32.49 7.83 11.18
N ASP A 49 33.45 8.21 10.34
CA ASP A 49 33.26 9.36 9.44
C ASP A 49 32.26 9.05 8.33
N VAL A 50 31.45 10.04 8.00
CA VAL A 50 30.48 9.94 6.88
C VAL A 50 31.26 10.08 5.57
N PRO A 51 31.14 9.13 4.63
CA PRO A 51 31.81 9.23 3.34
C PRO A 51 31.50 10.55 2.63
N PHE A 52 32.55 11.20 2.12
CA PHE A 52 32.48 12.48 1.39
C PHE A 52 32.07 13.72 2.19
N GLU A 53 31.89 13.61 3.51
CA GLU A 53 31.59 14.73 4.42
C GLU A 53 32.75 15.03 5.35
N LYS A 54 33.17 16.31 5.44
CA LYS A 54 34.35 16.69 6.22
C LYS A 54 34.17 16.65 7.74
N GLU A 55 32.93 16.88 8.20
CA GLU A 55 32.60 17.01 9.63
C GLU A 55 31.49 16.07 10.07
N GLY A 56 30.97 15.24 9.14
CA GLY A 56 29.89 14.30 9.42
C GLY A 56 30.42 13.02 10.07
N GLN A 57 29.80 12.60 11.18
CA GLN A 57 30.10 11.32 11.82
C GLN A 57 28.84 10.52 12.12
N TYR A 58 28.92 9.20 11.95
CA TYR A 58 27.98 8.25 12.48
C TYR A 58 28.34 7.98 13.96
N LEU A 59 27.41 8.27 14.84
CA LEU A 59 27.59 8.14 16.29
C LEU A 59 26.83 6.95 16.87
N LYS A 60 25.85 6.44 16.11
CA LYS A 60 24.91 5.40 16.53
C LYS A 60 24.81 4.34 15.44
N SER A 61 24.51 3.11 15.85
CA SER A 61 24.22 2.00 14.93
C SER A 61 23.27 1.00 15.58
N ASP A 62 22.58 0.25 14.76
CA ASP A 62 21.89 -0.96 15.18
C ASP A 62 21.85 -1.96 14.01
N ASN A 63 21.66 -3.23 14.35
CA ASN A 63 21.65 -4.32 13.38
C ASN A 63 20.66 -5.40 13.84
N ARG A 64 19.92 -5.95 12.90
CA ARG A 64 19.04 -7.10 13.14
C ARG A 64 19.10 -8.12 12.01
N SER A 65 19.07 -9.37 12.41
CA SER A 65 18.98 -10.51 11.48
C SER A 65 17.60 -11.12 11.51
N ASN A 66 17.07 -11.42 10.34
CA ASN A 66 15.78 -12.05 10.15
C ASN A 66 15.96 -13.35 9.39
N ILE A 67 15.41 -14.45 9.93
CA ILE A 67 15.42 -15.75 9.28
C ILE A 67 13.97 -16.20 9.14
N SER A 68 13.56 -16.46 7.90
CA SER A 68 12.20 -16.92 7.59
C SER A 68 12.24 -18.28 6.92
N TYR A 69 11.41 -19.20 7.38
CA TYR A 69 11.15 -20.47 6.75
C TYR A 69 9.70 -20.47 6.28
N PHE A 70 9.45 -20.83 5.04
CA PHE A 70 8.08 -21.00 4.57
C PHE A 70 7.84 -22.40 4.02
N LEU A 71 6.64 -22.86 4.24
CA LEU A 71 6.09 -24.08 3.64
C LEU A 71 4.69 -23.76 3.14
N GLU A 72 4.42 -24.06 1.88
CA GLU A 72 3.13 -23.87 1.24
C GLU A 72 2.77 -25.10 0.43
N HIS A 73 1.51 -25.53 0.49
CA HIS A 73 0.98 -26.59 -0.34
C HIS A 73 -0.28 -26.11 -1.07
N ASN A 74 -0.28 -26.30 -2.39
CA ASN A 74 -1.37 -25.91 -3.28
C ASN A 74 -2.03 -27.15 -3.87
N VAL A 75 -3.28 -27.41 -3.50
CA VAL A 75 -4.16 -28.41 -4.11
C VAL A 75 -4.84 -27.78 -5.31
N LEU A 76 -4.62 -28.31 -6.50
CA LEU A 76 -5.10 -27.78 -7.77
C LEU A 76 -6.05 -28.78 -8.44
N LEU A 77 -7.35 -28.64 -8.18
CA LEU A 77 -8.39 -29.44 -8.81
C LEU A 77 -9.07 -28.63 -9.94
N ARG A 78 -9.83 -29.32 -10.78
CA ARG A 78 -10.47 -28.69 -11.95
C ARG A 78 -11.32 -27.44 -11.62
N ARG A 79 -12.05 -27.46 -10.52
CA ARG A 79 -12.95 -26.37 -10.09
C ARG A 79 -12.58 -25.79 -8.73
N PHE A 80 -11.73 -26.43 -7.98
CA PHE A 80 -11.37 -26.04 -6.63
C PHE A 80 -9.87 -25.88 -6.52
N THR A 81 -9.41 -24.80 -5.88
CA THR A 81 -8.02 -24.62 -5.48
C THR A 81 -7.97 -24.31 -4.00
N LEU A 82 -6.99 -24.90 -3.32
CA LEU A 82 -6.72 -24.65 -1.91
C LEU A 82 -5.22 -24.42 -1.76
N SER A 83 -4.83 -23.32 -1.15
CA SER A 83 -3.46 -23.05 -0.71
C SER A 83 -3.43 -22.99 0.81
N VAL A 84 -2.54 -23.73 1.42
CA VAL A 84 -2.28 -23.69 2.86
C VAL A 84 -0.79 -23.49 3.05
N GLY A 85 -0.44 -22.47 3.81
CA GLY A 85 0.95 -22.11 4.06
C GLY A 85 1.21 -21.69 5.49
N VAL A 86 2.48 -21.73 5.87
CA VAL A 86 2.96 -21.17 7.12
C VAL A 86 4.33 -20.54 6.90
N LEU A 87 4.50 -19.35 7.46
CA LEU A 87 5.78 -18.69 7.60
C LEU A 87 6.23 -18.82 9.06
N ALA A 88 7.40 -19.39 9.30
CA ALA A 88 8.07 -19.37 10.60
C ALA A 88 9.20 -18.34 10.55
N ASN A 89 9.15 -17.35 11.43
CA ASN A 89 10.06 -16.21 11.42
C ASN A 89 10.80 -16.08 12.75
N TYR A 90 12.11 -15.92 12.67
CA TYR A 90 12.98 -15.54 13.77
C TYR A 90 13.60 -14.19 13.48
N ASN A 91 13.58 -13.29 14.47
CA ASN A 91 14.24 -11.99 14.38
C ASN A 91 15.10 -11.75 15.62
N SER A 92 16.37 -11.42 15.43
CA SER A 92 17.34 -11.23 16.51
C SER A 92 17.04 -10.03 17.42
N ALA A 93 16.18 -9.10 17.01
CA ALA A 93 15.74 -7.98 17.84
C ALA A 93 14.56 -8.34 18.76
N LEU A 94 13.98 -9.54 18.61
CA LEU A 94 12.89 -10.03 19.45
C LEU A 94 13.42 -11.09 20.42
N ASN A 95 13.03 -11.00 21.67
CA ASN A 95 13.42 -11.95 22.72
C ASN A 95 12.56 -13.23 22.75
N GLU A 96 11.60 -13.39 21.86
CA GLU A 96 10.51 -14.36 21.96
C GLU A 96 10.66 -15.60 21.04
N GLY A 97 11.81 -15.83 20.40
CA GLY A 97 12.04 -17.04 19.61
C GLY A 97 11.40 -17.02 18.21
N ILE A 98 10.80 -18.14 17.79
CA ILE A 98 10.20 -18.28 16.45
C ILE A 98 8.70 -17.99 16.49
N HIS A 99 8.25 -17.11 15.61
CA HIS A 99 6.84 -16.76 15.44
C HIS A 99 6.27 -17.42 14.18
N PHE A 100 4.99 -17.82 14.22
CA PHE A 100 4.31 -18.53 13.13
C PHE A 100 3.18 -17.69 12.56
N TYR A 101 3.18 -17.57 11.22
CA TYR A 101 2.21 -16.81 10.44
C TYR A 101 1.55 -17.72 9.41
N PRO A 102 0.46 -18.42 9.79
CA PRO A 102 -0.29 -19.26 8.89
C PRO A 102 -1.13 -18.47 7.91
N GLY A 103 -1.42 -19.07 6.75
CA GLY A 103 -2.35 -18.56 5.76
C GLY A 103 -3.08 -19.71 5.06
N ILE A 104 -4.32 -19.44 4.69
CA ILE A 104 -5.15 -20.33 3.91
C ILE A 104 -5.94 -19.54 2.88
N ASP A 105 -5.91 -19.98 1.62
CA ASP A 105 -6.65 -19.42 0.51
C ASP A 105 -7.41 -20.54 -0.19
N ALA A 106 -8.69 -20.34 -0.44
CA ALA A 106 -9.52 -21.28 -1.16
C ALA A 106 -10.29 -20.59 -2.28
N SER A 107 -10.45 -21.24 -3.42
CA SER A 107 -11.35 -20.74 -4.45
C SER A 107 -12.11 -21.87 -5.14
N TYR A 108 -13.35 -21.57 -5.51
CA TYR A 108 -14.22 -22.49 -6.21
C TYR A 108 -14.79 -21.85 -7.48
N ARG A 109 -14.65 -22.55 -8.62
CA ARG A 109 -15.20 -22.10 -9.91
C ARG A 109 -16.64 -22.60 -10.06
N ILE A 110 -17.57 -21.65 -10.12
CA ILE A 110 -18.98 -21.92 -10.36
C ILE A 110 -19.28 -21.71 -11.85
N GLY A 111 -19.46 -22.82 -12.58
CA GLY A 111 -19.52 -22.76 -14.04
C GLY A 111 -18.21 -22.26 -14.67
N ASP A 112 -18.34 -21.54 -15.78
CA ASP A 112 -17.16 -21.07 -16.53
C ASP A 112 -16.74 -19.64 -16.19
N ASN A 113 -17.67 -18.84 -15.70
CA ASN A 113 -17.48 -17.40 -15.57
C ASN A 113 -17.32 -16.92 -14.13
N PHE A 114 -17.87 -17.66 -13.15
CA PHE A 114 -17.83 -17.24 -11.74
C PHE A 114 -16.75 -17.96 -10.96
N ARG A 115 -16.10 -17.23 -10.06
CA ARG A 115 -15.18 -17.76 -9.07
C ARG A 115 -15.46 -17.12 -7.70
N LEU A 116 -15.91 -17.95 -6.75
CA LEU A 116 -15.93 -17.60 -5.35
C LEU A 116 -14.57 -17.87 -4.74
N TYR A 117 -14.08 -17.01 -3.87
CA TYR A 117 -12.84 -17.23 -3.13
C TYR A 117 -12.93 -16.67 -1.71
N GLY A 118 -12.08 -17.18 -0.85
CA GLY A 118 -11.89 -16.66 0.49
C GLY A 118 -10.48 -16.92 0.96
N SER A 119 -9.98 -16.05 1.83
CA SER A 119 -8.66 -16.15 2.43
C SER A 119 -8.67 -15.77 3.90
N TRP A 120 -7.75 -16.36 4.62
CA TRP A 120 -7.38 -15.97 5.97
C TRP A 120 -5.87 -16.06 6.12
N ASN A 121 -5.25 -15.02 6.67
CA ASN A 121 -3.82 -15.02 6.90
C ASN A 121 -3.44 -14.12 8.07
N ARG A 122 -2.28 -14.46 8.67
CA ARG A 122 -1.61 -13.64 9.67
C ARG A 122 -0.33 -13.08 9.11
N ALA A 123 0.02 -11.87 9.50
CA ALA A 123 1.24 -11.19 9.09
C ALA A 123 1.82 -10.36 10.23
N LEU A 124 3.12 -10.05 10.12
CA LEU A 124 3.79 -9.13 11.03
C LEU A 124 4.49 -8.01 10.28
N ARG A 125 4.71 -6.90 10.99
CA ARG A 125 5.63 -5.83 10.58
C ARG A 125 6.54 -5.46 11.73
N MET A 126 7.85 -5.53 11.51
CA MET A 126 8.84 -5.06 12.49
C MET A 126 8.83 -3.54 12.57
N PRO A 127 9.05 -2.94 13.76
CA PRO A 127 9.29 -1.51 13.88
C PRO A 127 10.46 -1.08 13.01
N THR A 128 10.38 0.08 12.39
CA THR A 128 11.51 0.65 11.66
C THR A 128 12.56 1.19 12.63
N PHE A 129 13.80 1.37 12.18
CA PHE A 129 14.83 2.02 13.01
C PHE A 129 14.44 3.47 13.35
N THR A 130 13.64 4.13 12.54
CA THR A 130 13.07 5.44 12.84
C THR A 130 12.06 5.35 13.97
N ASP A 131 11.15 4.40 13.95
CA ASP A 131 10.17 4.19 15.03
C ASP A 131 10.86 3.89 16.36
N LEU A 132 11.97 3.16 16.32
CA LEU A 132 12.71 2.76 17.53
C LEU A 132 13.60 3.88 18.11
N TYR A 133 14.27 4.66 17.23
CA TYR A 133 15.44 5.44 17.69
C TYR A 133 15.42 6.91 17.29
N TYR A 134 14.46 7.35 16.45
CA TYR A 134 14.48 8.75 16.03
C TYR A 134 14.27 9.68 17.22
N GLU A 135 15.15 10.64 17.36
CA GLU A 135 15.10 11.67 18.41
C GLU A 135 15.31 13.03 17.77
N GLY A 136 14.30 13.85 17.82
CA GLY A 136 14.30 15.20 17.25
C GLY A 136 13.60 16.19 18.16
N LYS A 137 13.46 17.43 17.70
CA LYS A 137 12.79 18.47 18.49
C LYS A 137 11.30 18.22 18.72
N THR A 138 10.67 17.48 17.81
CA THR A 138 9.21 17.28 17.79
C THR A 138 8.81 15.82 17.86
N ASN A 139 9.78 14.89 17.79
CA ASN A 139 9.52 13.46 17.71
C ASN A 139 10.53 12.66 18.53
N LYS A 140 10.06 11.60 19.18
CA LYS A 140 10.86 10.68 19.99
C LYS A 140 10.44 9.23 19.69
N GLY A 141 11.38 8.42 19.20
CA GLY A 141 11.21 6.99 19.00
C GLY A 141 11.15 6.22 20.30
N ASN A 142 10.69 4.97 20.23
CA ASN A 142 10.56 4.09 21.38
C ASN A 142 11.27 2.74 21.10
N PRO A 143 12.39 2.45 21.78
CA PRO A 143 13.12 1.18 21.62
C PRO A 143 12.35 -0.07 22.08
N ASP A 144 11.31 0.08 22.90
CA ASP A 144 10.53 -1.01 23.47
C ASP A 144 9.32 -1.42 22.62
N LEU A 145 9.22 -0.91 21.38
CA LEU A 145 8.14 -1.25 20.48
C LEU A 145 8.11 -2.74 20.14
N LYS A 146 6.91 -3.29 20.18
CA LYS A 146 6.61 -4.65 19.73
C LYS A 146 6.29 -4.64 18.24
N PRO A 147 6.51 -5.77 17.54
CA PRO A 147 6.04 -5.92 16.17
C PRO A 147 4.52 -5.71 16.05
N GLU A 148 4.10 -5.09 14.97
CA GLU A 148 2.69 -5.11 14.61
C GLU A 148 2.31 -6.51 14.13
N GLU A 149 1.14 -6.94 14.51
CA GLU A 149 0.53 -8.16 14.00
C GLU A 149 -0.81 -7.85 13.36
N SER A 150 -1.12 -8.53 12.28
CA SER A 150 -2.44 -8.44 11.66
C SER A 150 -2.98 -9.81 11.29
N GLU A 151 -4.29 -9.93 11.43
CA GLU A 151 -5.09 -11.07 11.00
C GLU A 151 -6.12 -10.57 10.01
N ALA A 152 -6.13 -11.11 8.80
CA ALA A 152 -6.99 -10.65 7.72
C ALA A 152 -7.87 -11.78 7.21
N PHE A 153 -9.14 -11.46 6.99
CA PHE A 153 -10.15 -12.32 6.37
C PHE A 153 -10.70 -11.61 5.14
N GLU A 154 -10.84 -12.33 4.05
CA GLU A 154 -11.44 -11.81 2.83
C GLU A 154 -12.33 -12.87 2.19
N VAL A 155 -13.48 -12.44 1.66
CA VAL A 155 -14.36 -13.25 0.82
C VAL A 155 -14.77 -12.43 -0.39
N GLY A 156 -14.65 -13.01 -1.59
CA GLY A 156 -14.97 -12.29 -2.81
C GLY A 156 -15.52 -13.18 -3.92
N LEU A 157 -16.19 -12.53 -4.85
CA LEU A 157 -16.74 -13.12 -6.05
C LEU A 157 -16.17 -12.42 -7.28
N LYS A 158 -15.67 -13.20 -8.23
CA LYS A 158 -15.21 -12.73 -9.55
C LYS A 158 -16.10 -13.28 -10.64
N TYR A 159 -16.46 -12.41 -11.57
CA TYR A 159 -17.16 -12.76 -12.81
C TYR A 159 -16.31 -12.33 -13.99
N ASN A 160 -15.99 -13.26 -14.90
CA ASN A 160 -15.13 -12.99 -16.03
C ASN A 160 -15.74 -13.58 -17.31
N THR A 161 -15.98 -12.71 -18.28
CA THR A 161 -16.26 -13.06 -19.66
C THR A 161 -15.29 -12.31 -20.58
N TYR A 162 -15.39 -12.50 -21.88
CA TYR A 162 -14.56 -11.77 -22.84
C TYR A 162 -14.87 -10.26 -22.86
N PHE A 163 -16.10 -9.83 -22.55
CA PHE A 163 -16.52 -8.43 -22.58
C PHE A 163 -16.74 -7.79 -21.21
N LEU A 164 -16.93 -8.60 -20.13
CA LEU A 164 -17.22 -8.11 -18.79
C LEU A 164 -16.37 -8.81 -17.75
N ARG A 165 -15.70 -8.01 -16.93
CA ARG A 165 -15.02 -8.46 -15.71
C ARG A 165 -15.60 -7.70 -14.54
N ALA A 166 -16.05 -8.43 -13.54
CA ALA A 166 -16.55 -7.85 -12.31
C ALA A 166 -15.93 -8.57 -11.11
N HIS A 167 -15.71 -7.82 -10.06
CA HIS A 167 -15.15 -8.29 -8.80
C HIS A 167 -15.83 -7.55 -7.65
N ILE A 168 -16.21 -8.29 -6.63
CA ILE A 168 -16.64 -7.76 -5.34
C ILE A 168 -15.96 -8.57 -4.24
N ALA A 169 -15.43 -7.90 -3.23
CA ALA A 169 -14.86 -8.53 -2.04
C ALA A 169 -15.23 -7.75 -0.79
N GLY A 170 -15.50 -8.48 0.29
CA GLY A 170 -15.58 -7.94 1.63
C GLY A 170 -14.41 -8.44 2.46
N PHE A 171 -13.85 -7.61 3.32
CA PHE A 171 -12.71 -7.94 4.15
C PHE A 171 -12.86 -7.41 5.57
N TYR A 172 -12.25 -8.14 6.49
CA TYR A 172 -12.06 -7.72 7.87
C TYR A 172 -10.60 -7.94 8.25
N ARG A 173 -9.95 -6.91 8.78
CA ARG A 173 -8.57 -6.96 9.24
C ARG A 173 -8.51 -6.50 10.68
N LYS A 174 -7.98 -7.36 11.54
CA LYS A 174 -7.71 -7.09 12.95
C LYS A 174 -6.23 -6.80 13.13
N GLY A 175 -5.91 -5.59 13.61
CA GLY A 175 -4.55 -5.18 13.93
C GLY A 175 -4.30 -5.17 15.43
N LYS A 176 -3.10 -5.63 15.82
CA LYS A 176 -2.59 -5.56 17.20
C LYS A 176 -1.23 -4.89 17.20
N ASN A 177 -0.93 -4.18 18.29
CA ASN A 177 0.33 -3.48 18.47
C ASN A 177 0.67 -2.54 17.29
N MET A 178 -0.35 -1.96 16.66
CA MET A 178 -0.13 -1.04 15.53
C MET A 178 0.73 0.13 16.00
N ILE A 179 1.80 0.40 15.26
CA ILE A 179 2.74 1.46 15.62
C ILE A 179 2.26 2.77 15.01
N ASP A 180 2.14 3.78 15.86
CA ASP A 180 1.84 5.14 15.42
C ASP A 180 2.64 6.16 16.24
N TRP A 181 2.77 7.35 15.70
CA TRP A 181 3.29 8.52 16.38
C TRP A 181 2.13 9.23 17.05
N VAL A 182 2.14 9.26 18.37
CA VAL A 182 1.04 9.78 19.18
C VAL A 182 1.52 10.83 20.18
N LYS A 183 0.58 11.62 20.68
CA LYS A 183 0.80 12.56 21.77
C LYS A 183 -0.44 12.68 22.64
N GLU A 184 -0.30 13.00 23.91
CA GLU A 184 -1.43 13.20 24.82
C GLU A 184 -2.09 14.56 24.59
N LYS A 185 -1.28 15.60 24.42
CA LYS A 185 -1.75 16.98 24.25
C LYS A 185 -1.17 17.61 22.99
N PRO A 186 -1.84 18.61 22.42
CA PRO A 186 -1.36 19.33 21.22
C PRO A 186 0.06 19.88 21.32
N GLU A 187 0.48 20.30 22.51
CA GLU A 187 1.81 20.86 22.81
C GLU A 187 2.92 19.83 23.00
N ASP A 188 2.57 18.55 23.22
CA ASP A 188 3.54 17.48 23.46
C ASP A 188 4.29 17.13 22.15
N ILE A 189 5.46 16.50 22.33
CA ILE A 189 6.18 15.90 21.21
C ILE A 189 5.50 14.59 20.80
N TRP A 190 5.65 14.24 19.54
CA TRP A 190 5.18 12.95 19.04
C TRP A 190 6.06 11.82 19.57
N GLU A 191 5.45 10.81 20.18
CA GLU A 191 6.14 9.59 20.60
C GLU A 191 5.65 8.39 19.77
N SER A 192 6.59 7.53 19.39
CA SER A 192 6.25 6.27 18.71
C SER A 192 5.76 5.26 19.73
N GLN A 193 4.53 4.76 19.57
CA GLN A 193 3.90 3.81 20.48
C GLN A 193 3.13 2.73 19.74
N ASN A 194 2.95 1.58 20.37
CA ASN A 194 2.03 0.57 19.92
C ASN A 194 0.61 0.93 20.37
N LEU A 195 -0.27 1.20 19.41
CA LEU A 195 -1.71 1.32 19.67
C LEU A 195 -2.30 -0.07 19.90
N THR A 196 -3.20 -0.19 20.87
CA THR A 196 -3.67 -1.49 21.32
C THR A 196 -4.48 -2.22 20.27
N LYS A 197 -5.29 -1.52 19.46
CA LYS A 197 -6.21 -2.14 18.51
C LYS A 197 -6.56 -1.21 17.35
N VAL A 198 -6.47 -1.74 16.14
CA VAL A 198 -6.99 -1.08 14.93
C VAL A 198 -7.68 -2.13 14.07
N ASP A 199 -9.00 -2.13 14.04
CA ASP A 199 -9.81 -3.05 13.26
C ASP A 199 -10.36 -2.35 12.02
N ASN A 200 -10.22 -2.97 10.87
CA ASN A 200 -10.74 -2.45 9.60
C ASN A 200 -11.78 -3.42 9.02
N LEU A 201 -12.97 -2.91 8.73
CA LEU A 201 -13.99 -3.60 7.97
C LEU A 201 -14.23 -2.84 6.67
N GLY A 202 -14.29 -3.53 5.55
CA GLY A 202 -14.53 -2.87 4.30
C GLY A 202 -15.01 -3.77 3.19
N PHE A 203 -15.32 -3.16 2.07
CA PHE A 203 -15.58 -3.87 0.84
C PHE A 203 -15.07 -3.07 -0.35
N GLU A 204 -14.76 -3.79 -1.42
CA GLU A 204 -14.38 -3.22 -2.69
C GLU A 204 -15.12 -3.88 -3.85
N THR A 205 -15.36 -3.11 -4.90
CA THR A 205 -15.92 -3.62 -6.15
C THR A 205 -15.25 -2.96 -7.33
N ASN A 206 -15.02 -3.74 -8.38
CA ASN A 206 -14.48 -3.29 -9.65
C ASN A 206 -15.27 -3.89 -10.80
N LEU A 207 -15.56 -3.08 -11.80
CA LEU A 207 -16.23 -3.48 -13.04
C LEU A 207 -15.42 -2.97 -14.23
N SER A 208 -15.15 -3.83 -15.20
CA SER A 208 -14.53 -3.48 -16.48
C SER A 208 -15.36 -4.04 -17.62
N LEU A 209 -15.90 -3.14 -18.44
CA LEU A 209 -16.73 -3.46 -19.61
C LEU A 209 -16.00 -3.07 -20.88
N LEU A 210 -15.96 -3.99 -21.85
CA LEU A 210 -15.38 -3.84 -23.17
C LEU A 210 -16.50 -3.91 -24.25
N PRO A 211 -17.22 -2.81 -24.51
CA PRO A 211 -18.43 -2.86 -25.35
C PRO A 211 -18.19 -3.32 -26.78
N ARG A 212 -16.98 -3.13 -27.32
CA ARG A 212 -16.62 -3.60 -28.67
C ARG A 212 -16.66 -5.11 -28.83
N GLU A 213 -16.33 -5.80 -27.75
CA GLU A 213 -16.36 -7.27 -27.72
C GLU A 213 -17.79 -7.84 -27.84
N LEU A 214 -18.84 -7.02 -27.67
CA LEU A 214 -20.23 -7.43 -27.86
C LEU A 214 -20.65 -7.60 -29.32
N GLY A 215 -19.70 -7.57 -30.26
CA GLY A 215 -19.93 -7.83 -31.69
C GLY A 215 -19.94 -6.59 -32.58
N ASN A 216 -19.64 -5.41 -32.04
CA ASN A 216 -19.47 -4.19 -32.82
C ASN A 216 -18.11 -3.53 -32.57
N GLU A 217 -17.09 -3.98 -33.29
CA GLU A 217 -15.72 -3.44 -33.20
C GLU A 217 -15.63 -1.93 -33.48
N ARG A 218 -16.60 -1.36 -34.19
CA ARG A 218 -16.67 0.08 -34.54
C ARG A 218 -17.38 0.90 -33.49
N PHE A 219 -17.92 0.29 -32.44
CA PHE A 219 -18.58 1.03 -31.37
C PHE A 219 -17.62 2.05 -30.78
N PHE A 220 -18.09 3.28 -30.60
CA PHE A 220 -17.19 4.37 -30.22
C PHE A 220 -16.62 4.22 -28.78
N ILE A 221 -17.35 3.63 -27.83
CA ILE A 221 -16.84 3.32 -26.49
C ILE A 221 -15.97 2.07 -26.58
N ARG A 222 -14.71 2.20 -26.12
CA ARG A 222 -13.73 1.11 -26.10
C ARG A 222 -13.75 0.37 -24.77
N LYS A 223 -13.81 1.14 -23.66
CA LYS A 223 -13.71 0.59 -22.31
C LYS A 223 -14.44 1.49 -21.31
N ILE A 224 -15.11 0.88 -20.35
CA ILE A 224 -15.63 1.51 -19.15
C ILE A 224 -15.06 0.75 -17.96
N GLU A 225 -14.48 1.45 -17.00
CA GLU A 225 -14.07 0.88 -15.72
C GLU A 225 -14.69 1.69 -14.59
N LEU A 226 -15.23 0.98 -13.61
CA LEU A 226 -15.77 1.56 -12.38
C LEU A 226 -15.14 0.84 -11.20
N GLY A 227 -14.74 1.57 -10.19
CA GLY A 227 -14.22 1.02 -8.95
C GLY A 227 -14.79 1.77 -7.76
N TYR A 228 -15.10 1.05 -6.71
CA TYR A 228 -15.50 1.64 -5.44
C TYR A 228 -14.91 0.85 -4.29
N ALA A 229 -14.40 1.55 -3.29
CA ALA A 229 -13.92 0.97 -2.04
C ALA A 229 -14.49 1.76 -0.86
N PHE A 230 -14.87 1.03 0.17
CA PHE A 230 -15.30 1.55 1.45
C PHE A 230 -14.52 0.87 2.56
N ILE A 231 -14.01 1.65 3.50
CA ILE A 231 -13.32 1.17 4.71
C ILE A 231 -13.94 1.87 5.91
N HIS A 232 -14.30 1.09 6.91
CA HIS A 232 -14.61 1.55 8.25
C HIS A 232 -13.52 1.07 9.19
N GLN A 233 -12.91 1.98 9.91
CA GLN A 233 -11.88 1.69 10.88
C GLN A 233 -12.42 1.92 12.30
N ASP A 234 -12.39 0.88 13.11
CA ASP A 234 -12.60 0.94 14.55
C ASP A 234 -11.24 0.91 15.24
N LYS A 235 -10.98 1.86 16.10
CA LYS A 235 -9.72 1.98 16.81
C LYS A 235 -9.95 2.49 18.21
N ASP A 236 -9.10 2.03 19.09
CA ASP A 236 -8.96 2.56 20.43
C ASP A 236 -7.60 3.26 20.52
N SER A 237 -7.63 4.59 20.57
CA SER A 237 -6.42 5.42 20.71
C SER A 237 -6.10 5.68 22.18
N GLU A 238 -6.85 5.09 23.13
CA GLU A 238 -6.66 5.32 24.58
C GLU A 238 -6.61 6.81 24.96
N GLY A 239 -7.21 7.69 24.14
CA GLY A 239 -7.21 9.13 24.33
C GLY A 239 -6.06 9.89 23.69
N TYR A 240 -5.12 9.20 23.02
CA TYR A 240 -4.03 9.86 22.30
C TYR A 240 -4.48 10.54 20.99
N ILE A 241 -3.81 11.63 20.68
CA ILE A 241 -3.84 12.25 19.34
C ILE A 241 -2.88 11.44 18.46
N SER A 242 -3.38 10.90 17.36
CA SER A 242 -2.65 10.04 16.43
C SER A 242 -2.20 10.80 15.19
N ASN A 243 -1.03 10.51 14.66
CA ASN A 243 -0.51 11.16 13.46
C ASN A 243 -0.91 10.43 12.16
N TYR A 244 -1.03 9.12 12.16
CA TYR A 244 -1.25 8.32 10.94
C TYR A 244 -2.45 7.38 11.01
N ALA A 245 -2.71 6.74 12.15
CA ALA A 245 -3.74 5.70 12.22
C ALA A 245 -5.16 6.24 12.09
N LEU A 246 -5.36 7.56 12.21
CA LEU A 246 -6.66 8.24 12.08
C LEU A 246 -7.01 8.61 10.66
N ASP A 247 -6.00 8.77 9.79
CA ASP A 247 -6.13 9.25 8.44
C ASP A 247 -6.25 8.09 7.45
N TYR A 248 -7.45 7.58 7.25
CA TYR A 248 -7.69 6.54 6.27
C TYR A 248 -8.71 6.99 5.22
N LEU A 249 -8.61 6.39 4.03
CA LEU A 249 -9.52 6.65 2.93
C LEU A 249 -10.83 5.90 3.17
N LYS A 250 -11.85 6.60 3.66
CA LYS A 250 -13.15 6.02 4.01
C LYS A 250 -13.95 5.61 2.78
N HIS A 251 -13.98 6.47 1.77
CA HIS A 251 -14.65 6.20 0.50
C HIS A 251 -13.74 6.57 -0.66
N LYS A 252 -13.68 5.71 -1.66
CA LYS A 252 -13.02 5.98 -2.93
C LYS A 252 -13.88 5.49 -4.08
N PHE A 253 -14.24 6.39 -4.98
CA PHE A 253 -14.86 6.04 -6.25
C PHE A 253 -13.92 6.42 -7.40
N THR A 254 -13.79 5.53 -8.38
CA THR A 254 -13.05 5.77 -9.62
C THR A 254 -13.89 5.39 -10.82
N ALA A 255 -13.82 6.19 -11.87
CA ALA A 255 -14.41 5.85 -13.15
C ALA A 255 -13.45 6.17 -14.28
N GLN A 256 -13.39 5.30 -15.26
CA GLN A 256 -12.64 5.50 -16.50
C GLN A 256 -13.56 5.24 -17.69
N LEU A 257 -13.55 6.16 -18.65
CA LEU A 257 -14.22 6.01 -19.92
C LEU A 257 -13.22 6.23 -21.06
N SER A 258 -12.97 5.21 -21.87
CA SER A 258 -12.15 5.31 -23.07
C SER A 258 -13.03 5.20 -24.32
N HIS A 259 -12.91 6.17 -25.21
CA HIS A 259 -13.70 6.19 -26.44
C HIS A 259 -12.89 6.68 -27.66
N SER A 260 -13.31 6.26 -28.83
CA SER A 260 -12.82 6.80 -30.09
C SER A 260 -13.51 8.12 -30.39
N ILE A 261 -12.77 9.07 -30.96
CA ILE A 261 -13.33 10.33 -31.44
C ILE A 261 -13.45 10.26 -32.98
N TRP A 262 -12.33 10.23 -33.68
CA TRP A 262 -12.28 10.23 -35.16
C TRP A 262 -10.86 9.89 -35.63
N LYS A 263 -10.72 9.12 -36.76
CA LYS A 263 -9.49 8.84 -37.52
C LYS A 263 -8.19 8.80 -36.69
N GLY A 264 -8.09 7.83 -35.78
CA GLY A 264 -6.91 7.66 -34.92
C GLY A 264 -6.95 8.46 -33.59
N PHE A 265 -7.89 9.41 -33.45
CA PHE A 265 -8.09 10.11 -32.20
C PHE A 265 -8.93 9.29 -31.21
N SER A 266 -8.50 9.28 -29.98
CA SER A 266 -9.24 8.70 -28.85
C SER A 266 -9.05 9.56 -27.61
N ALA A 267 -10.05 9.52 -26.73
CA ALA A 267 -9.96 10.16 -25.42
C ALA A 267 -10.21 9.13 -24.32
N THR A 268 -9.55 9.35 -23.20
CA THR A 268 -9.79 8.63 -21.96
C THR A 268 -10.01 9.65 -20.86
N TRP A 269 -11.13 9.49 -20.17
CA TRP A 269 -11.52 10.29 -19.03
C TRP A 269 -11.31 9.48 -17.78
N TYR A 270 -10.80 10.12 -16.73
CA TYR A 270 -10.64 9.55 -15.40
C TYR A 270 -11.35 10.44 -14.39
N VAL A 271 -12.19 9.84 -13.59
CA VAL A 271 -12.85 10.51 -12.47
C VAL A 271 -12.41 9.82 -11.18
N ARG A 272 -12.02 10.59 -10.19
CA ARG A 272 -11.67 10.10 -8.86
C ARG A 272 -12.35 10.97 -7.83
N TRP A 273 -13.23 10.38 -7.06
CA TRP A 273 -13.82 10.98 -5.87
C TRP A 273 -13.32 10.26 -4.64
N GLN A 274 -12.94 11.03 -3.62
CA GLN A 274 -12.38 10.51 -2.38
C GLN A 274 -12.96 11.26 -1.18
N ASP A 275 -13.27 10.51 -0.13
CA ASP A 275 -13.61 11.00 1.19
C ASP A 275 -12.68 10.34 2.21
N ARG A 276 -11.89 11.15 2.90
CA ARG A 276 -10.90 10.74 3.88
C ARG A 276 -11.43 11.04 5.28
N ALA A 277 -11.34 10.06 6.19
CA ALA A 277 -11.51 10.29 7.62
C ALA A 277 -10.26 10.94 8.21
N GLY A 278 -10.41 11.58 9.35
CA GLY A 278 -9.33 12.25 10.07
C GLY A 278 -9.31 13.75 9.86
N SER A 279 -8.33 14.38 10.46
CA SER A 279 -8.09 15.83 10.41
C SER A 279 -6.59 16.11 10.40
N TYR A 280 -6.23 17.33 10.11
CA TYR A 280 -4.85 17.78 10.20
C TYR A 280 -4.77 19.11 10.92
N THR A 281 -3.68 19.33 11.64
CA THR A 281 -3.44 20.61 12.31
C THR A 281 -3.20 21.70 11.28
N LYS A 282 -4.10 22.67 11.16
CA LYS A 282 -3.92 23.86 10.33
C LYS A 282 -2.91 24.81 10.96
N TYR A 283 -1.98 25.31 10.15
CA TYR A 283 -1.00 26.30 10.60
C TYR A 283 -1.35 27.68 10.05
N GLU A 284 -1.37 28.68 10.94
CA GLU A 284 -1.49 30.10 10.60
C GLU A 284 -0.28 30.84 11.16
N ASN A 285 0.39 31.61 10.31
CA ASN A 285 1.61 32.36 10.68
C ASN A 285 2.69 31.46 11.33
N LEU A 286 2.85 30.23 10.79
CA LEU A 286 3.80 29.22 11.28
C LEU A 286 3.50 28.69 12.70
N LYS A 287 2.31 28.91 13.21
CA LYS A 287 1.85 28.37 14.50
C LYS A 287 0.66 27.45 14.31
N PRO A 288 0.56 26.36 15.08
CA PRO A 288 -0.65 25.54 15.10
C PRO A 288 -1.87 26.41 15.46
N ALA A 289 -2.94 26.34 14.67
CA ALA A 289 -4.15 27.13 14.88
C ALA A 289 -5.33 26.25 15.33
N TYR A 290 -5.74 25.31 14.50
CA TYR A 290 -6.87 24.41 14.79
C TYR A 290 -6.79 23.12 13.98
N GLU A 291 -7.57 22.11 14.38
CA GLU A 291 -7.75 20.88 13.61
C GLU A 291 -8.78 21.08 12.52
N GLU A 292 -8.40 20.81 11.26
CA GLU A 292 -9.26 20.89 10.09
C GLU A 292 -9.53 19.50 9.53
N PRO A 293 -10.81 19.04 9.43
CA PRO A 293 -11.13 17.76 8.85
C PRO A 293 -10.84 17.76 7.35
N TYR A 294 -10.43 16.60 6.82
CA TYR A 294 -10.27 16.46 5.37
C TYR A 294 -11.61 16.60 4.64
N ALA A 295 -11.69 17.53 3.72
CA ALA A 295 -12.85 17.68 2.85
C ALA A 295 -12.82 16.64 1.71
N PRO A 296 -13.96 16.02 1.37
CA PRO A 296 -14.04 15.18 0.19
C PRO A 296 -13.81 15.99 -1.08
N TYR A 297 -13.18 15.37 -2.08
CA TYR A 297 -12.88 16.04 -3.34
C TYR A 297 -13.12 15.14 -4.56
N CYS A 298 -13.28 15.78 -5.72
CA CYS A 298 -13.41 15.12 -7.00
C CYS A 298 -12.37 15.66 -7.98
N LEU A 299 -11.66 14.78 -8.63
CA LEU A 299 -10.72 15.10 -9.70
C LEU A 299 -11.23 14.49 -11.01
N VAL A 300 -11.08 15.25 -12.07
CA VAL A 300 -11.36 14.82 -13.44
C VAL A 300 -10.11 15.06 -14.27
N ASP A 301 -9.60 13.99 -14.86
CA ASP A 301 -8.46 14.04 -15.77
C ASP A 301 -8.88 13.58 -17.16
N MET A 302 -8.21 14.09 -18.19
CA MET A 302 -8.45 13.71 -19.57
C MET A 302 -7.13 13.47 -20.29
N LYS A 303 -7.08 12.37 -21.04
CA LYS A 303 -6.00 12.07 -21.96
C LYS A 303 -6.55 11.93 -23.37
N VAL A 304 -5.97 12.67 -24.31
CA VAL A 304 -6.24 12.54 -25.75
C VAL A 304 -5.04 11.91 -26.40
N ASN A 305 -5.27 10.89 -27.24
CA ASN A 305 -4.25 10.23 -28.03
C ASN A 305 -4.61 10.36 -29.51
N TRP A 306 -3.57 10.53 -30.34
CA TRP A 306 -3.65 10.39 -31.77
C TRP A 306 -2.64 9.38 -32.27
N GLU A 307 -3.11 8.35 -32.93
CA GLU A 307 -2.31 7.26 -33.45
C GLU A 307 -2.34 7.29 -35.01
N TYR A 308 -1.13 7.35 -35.56
CA TYR A 308 -0.94 7.25 -37.01
C TYR A 308 0.26 6.37 -37.32
N GLN A 309 0.02 5.23 -37.94
CA GLN A 309 1.04 4.22 -38.25
C GLN A 309 1.86 3.82 -36.99
N ARG A 310 3.09 4.33 -36.87
CA ARG A 310 4.04 4.02 -35.79
C ARG A 310 4.19 5.15 -34.78
N LEU A 311 3.50 6.25 -35.01
CA LEU A 311 3.57 7.45 -34.17
C LEU A 311 2.31 7.51 -33.31
N ASN A 312 2.49 7.68 -32.02
CA ASN A 312 1.44 8.02 -31.07
C ASN A 312 1.79 9.36 -30.43
N LEU A 313 0.94 10.35 -30.58
CA LEU A 313 1.00 11.62 -29.89
C LEU A 313 -0.05 11.62 -28.77
N TYR A 314 0.28 12.17 -27.62
CA TYR A 314 -0.67 12.31 -26.53
C TYR A 314 -0.57 13.66 -25.83
N ALA A 315 -1.71 14.09 -25.29
CA ALA A 315 -1.83 15.22 -24.40
C ALA A 315 -2.70 14.83 -23.20
N GLU A 316 -2.30 15.24 -22.01
CA GLU A 316 -3.00 14.97 -20.78
C GLU A 316 -3.28 16.29 -20.04
N LEU A 317 -4.51 16.44 -19.57
CA LEU A 317 -4.98 17.51 -18.70
C LEU A 317 -5.41 16.87 -17.39
N ASN A 318 -4.76 17.27 -16.30
CA ASN A 318 -5.04 16.72 -14.98
C ASN A 318 -5.71 17.80 -14.12
N ASN A 319 -6.58 17.36 -13.23
CA ASN A 319 -7.39 18.21 -12.36
C ASN A 319 -8.15 19.28 -13.15
N LEU A 320 -8.92 18.88 -14.16
CA LEU A 320 -9.69 19.77 -15.03
C LEU A 320 -10.66 20.67 -14.27
N LEU A 321 -11.13 20.24 -13.09
CA LEU A 321 -12.00 21.03 -12.22
C LEU A 321 -11.24 22.09 -11.43
N ASN A 322 -9.90 22.10 -11.52
CA ASN A 322 -9.02 22.95 -10.72
C ASN A 322 -9.34 22.88 -9.22
N SER A 323 -9.70 21.70 -8.73
CA SER A 323 -10.04 21.47 -7.33
C SER A 323 -8.80 21.64 -6.45
N THR A 324 -8.93 22.39 -5.37
CA THR A 324 -7.93 22.42 -4.32
C THR A 324 -8.15 21.21 -3.40
N TYR A 325 -7.14 20.40 -3.19
CA TYR A 325 -7.24 19.21 -2.36
C TYR A 325 -5.95 18.91 -1.61
N TYR A 326 -6.06 18.13 -0.55
CA TYR A 326 -4.98 17.75 0.34
C TYR A 326 -4.95 16.22 0.50
N ASP A 327 -3.86 15.60 0.04
CA ASP A 327 -3.58 14.19 0.35
C ASP A 327 -2.77 14.05 1.65
N LEU A 328 -2.02 15.08 1.99
CA LEU A 328 -1.32 15.28 3.26
C LEU A 328 -1.64 16.68 3.77
N GLY A 329 -1.99 16.79 5.04
CA GLY A 329 -2.36 18.05 5.66
C GLY A 329 -1.37 19.18 5.44
N ASN A 330 -1.87 20.40 5.23
CA ASN A 330 -1.11 21.61 4.92
C ASN A 330 -0.32 21.62 3.60
N ILE A 331 -0.36 20.54 2.81
CA ILE A 331 0.32 20.49 1.51
C ILE A 331 -0.74 20.43 0.40
N PRO A 332 -1.10 21.61 -0.19
CA PRO A 332 -2.02 21.64 -1.30
C PRO A 332 -1.41 20.93 -2.50
N GLN A 333 -2.20 20.07 -3.12
CA GLN A 333 -1.80 19.37 -4.32
C GLN A 333 -1.95 20.26 -5.56
N PRO A 334 -1.25 19.96 -6.67
CA PRO A 334 -1.31 20.77 -7.88
C PRO A 334 -2.75 20.96 -8.39
N GLY A 335 -3.08 22.20 -8.79
CA GLY A 335 -4.30 22.50 -9.53
C GLY A 335 -4.28 21.90 -10.93
N ILE A 336 -4.91 22.57 -11.89
CA ILE A 336 -4.88 22.12 -13.29
C ILE A 336 -3.46 22.15 -13.84
N TRP A 337 -3.03 21.08 -14.50
CA TRP A 337 -1.73 21.00 -15.15
C TRP A 337 -1.77 20.13 -16.41
N PHE A 338 -0.82 20.38 -17.31
CA PHE A 338 -0.77 19.82 -18.65
C PHE A 338 0.55 19.08 -18.89
N LYS A 339 0.51 17.97 -19.59
CA LYS A 339 1.66 17.30 -20.18
C LYS A 339 1.35 16.76 -21.57
N ALA A 340 2.37 16.74 -22.42
CA ALA A 340 2.28 16.15 -23.77
C ALA A 340 3.53 15.33 -24.04
N GLY A 341 3.40 14.39 -24.96
CA GLY A 341 4.51 13.55 -25.37
C GLY A 341 4.20 12.77 -26.63
N PHE A 342 5.21 12.03 -27.06
CA PHE A 342 5.08 11.15 -28.22
C PHE A 342 5.77 9.81 -27.99
N ARG A 343 5.30 8.79 -28.72
CA ARG A 343 5.92 7.46 -28.82
C ARG A 343 6.09 7.10 -30.28
N TYR A 344 7.27 6.69 -30.68
CA TYR A 344 7.53 6.14 -31.98
C TYR A 344 8.01 4.69 -31.86
N SER A 345 7.39 3.76 -32.61
CA SER A 345 7.71 2.34 -32.56
C SER A 345 8.58 1.96 -33.76
N PHE A 346 9.84 1.58 -33.51
CA PHE A 346 10.73 1.05 -34.54
C PHE A 346 10.37 -0.44 -34.81
N LYS A 347 10.34 -0.86 -36.08
CA LYS A 347 10.38 -2.29 -36.40
C LYS A 347 11.85 -2.69 -36.54
N TYR A 348 12.25 -3.69 -35.81
CA TYR A 348 13.45 -4.45 -36.11
C TYR A 348 13.15 -5.49 -37.17
#